data_8cd515e798c59d86cef50945707a5aa6
#
_entry.id   8cd515e798c59d86cef50945707a5aa6
#
_cell.length_a   1.000
_cell.length_b   1.000
_cell.length_c   1.000
_cell.angle_alpha   90.00
_cell.angle_beta   90.00
_cell.angle_gamma   90.00
#
_symmetry.space_group_name_H-M   'P 1'
#
loop_
_entity.id
_entity.type
_entity.pdbx_description
1 polymer ?
#
loop_
_entity_poly.entity_id
_entity_poly.type
_entity_poly.pdbx_seq_one_letter_code
_entity_poly.pdbx_strand_id
1 'polypeptide(L)'
;LDAYITQQEEAKKRDHRIIGAQLKLFTSSSLIGAGLPLLQPNGMIIRKEIEDYLWSLHSKKGYSRVWTPHIAKEALYETSGHAAKFGDELFRVQGKEDKFIMKPMNCPHHMQIFADNQFSYRDMPVRYFEPATVYRDEKSGQLGGLLRVRAITQDDGHLFCRVEQIEEEVSTIVSIIKEFYTTMGMMDGYWVSWSVRGEDKTKYLGTDEIWNLAEGSLEKAAKANGLNYKRIEGEAAFYGPKLDFMFKDAIGREWQLATIQCDFNLPERFDLSFI
;
A
#
# COMPACT_ATOMS: atom_id res chain seq x y z
N LEU A 1 19.40 -2.46 32.15
CA LEU A 1 18.29 -1.68 32.70
C LEU A 1 18.36 -0.23 32.17
N ASP A 2 19.50 0.43 32.32
CA ASP A 2 19.68 1.85 31.89
C ASP A 2 19.40 2.10 30.42
N ALA A 3 19.89 1.23 29.53
CA ALA A 3 19.61 1.32 28.10
C ALA A 3 18.10 1.21 27.80
N TYR A 4 17.38 0.35 28.50
CA TYR A 4 15.94 0.23 28.36
C TYR A 4 15.20 1.48 28.86
N ILE A 5 15.62 2.02 30.02
CA ILE A 5 15.04 3.26 30.56
C ILE A 5 15.25 4.41 29.58
N THR A 6 16.48 4.60 29.09
CA THR A 6 16.81 5.62 28.08
C THR A 6 15.95 5.45 26.81
N GLN A 7 15.79 4.23 26.32
CA GLN A 7 14.93 3.95 25.16
C GLN A 7 13.47 4.34 25.42
N GLN A 8 12.92 4.06 26.61
CA GLN A 8 11.54 4.44 26.98
C GLN A 8 11.38 5.97 27.09
N GLU A 9 12.37 6.67 27.61
CA GLU A 9 12.36 8.13 27.68
C GLU A 9 12.42 8.76 26.29
N GLU A 10 13.28 8.26 25.41
CA GLU A 10 13.34 8.70 24.01
C GLU A 10 12.04 8.39 23.25
N ALA A 11 11.42 7.23 23.49
CA ALA A 11 10.12 6.89 22.92
C ALA A 11 9.03 7.90 23.31
N LYS A 12 9.00 8.34 24.57
CA LYS A 12 8.05 9.36 25.04
C LYS A 12 8.30 10.72 24.41
N LYS A 13 9.55 11.15 24.29
CA LYS A 13 9.91 12.42 23.63
C LYS A 13 9.52 12.45 22.15
N ARG A 14 9.48 11.29 21.49
CA ARG A 14 9.18 11.12 20.05
C ARG A 14 7.75 10.68 19.79
N ASP A 15 6.88 10.65 20.79
CA ASP A 15 5.49 10.26 20.61
C ASP A 15 4.77 11.28 19.72
N HIS A 16 4.39 10.84 18.52
CA HIS A 16 3.71 11.67 17.53
C HIS A 16 2.40 12.27 18.04
N ARG A 17 1.73 11.65 19.02
CA ARG A 17 0.49 12.17 19.64
C ARG A 17 0.77 13.42 20.47
N ILE A 18 1.90 13.43 21.17
CA ILE A 18 2.34 14.58 21.97
C ILE A 18 2.85 15.70 21.04
N ILE A 19 3.78 15.37 20.16
CA ILE A 19 4.37 16.31 19.19
C ILE A 19 3.27 16.87 18.27
N GLY A 20 2.38 16.04 17.78
CA GLY A 20 1.27 16.41 16.92
C GLY A 20 0.32 17.42 17.56
N ALA A 21 0.02 17.23 18.85
CA ALA A 21 -0.80 18.18 19.61
C ALA A 21 -0.06 19.52 19.83
N GLN A 22 1.22 19.47 20.24
CA GLN A 22 2.05 20.66 20.47
C GLN A 22 2.22 21.52 19.21
N LEU A 23 2.45 20.86 18.06
CA LEU A 23 2.64 21.54 16.76
C LEU A 23 1.34 21.79 16.02
N LYS A 24 0.20 21.40 16.57
CA LYS A 24 -1.13 21.51 15.93
C LYS A 24 -1.16 20.84 14.56
N LEU A 25 -0.67 19.59 14.49
CA LEU A 25 -0.64 18.84 13.23
C LEU A 25 -1.95 18.10 12.96
N PHE A 26 -2.52 17.49 13.98
CA PHE A 26 -3.78 16.77 13.88
C PHE A 26 -4.52 16.73 15.22
N THR A 27 -5.78 16.38 15.15
CA THR A 27 -6.64 16.16 16.32
C THR A 27 -7.61 15.03 16.06
N SER A 28 -8.27 14.56 17.10
CA SER A 28 -9.37 13.61 17.03
C SER A 28 -10.60 14.18 17.75
N SER A 29 -11.78 13.75 17.34
CA SER A 29 -13.05 14.17 17.93
C SER A 29 -13.94 12.95 18.14
N SER A 30 -14.62 12.90 19.28
CA SER A 30 -15.62 11.86 19.56
C SER A 30 -16.81 11.90 18.58
N LEU A 31 -17.12 13.09 18.04
CA LEU A 31 -18.18 13.26 17.05
C LEU A 31 -17.79 12.75 15.65
N ILE A 32 -16.49 12.75 15.34
CA ILE A 32 -15.99 12.20 14.07
C ILE A 32 -15.79 10.68 14.22
N GLY A 33 -15.27 10.22 15.36
CA GLY A 33 -15.04 8.82 15.65
C GLY A 33 -13.55 8.45 15.79
N ALA A 34 -13.30 7.36 16.47
CA ALA A 34 -11.95 6.86 16.72
C ALA A 34 -11.30 6.37 15.40
N GLY A 35 -10.00 6.64 15.24
CA GLY A 35 -9.26 6.23 14.04
C GLY A 35 -9.53 7.08 12.78
N LEU A 36 -10.23 8.21 12.94
CA LEU A 36 -10.51 9.17 11.88
C LEU A 36 -9.86 10.52 12.24
N PRO A 37 -8.55 10.67 12.03
CA PRO A 37 -7.82 11.88 12.41
C PRO A 37 -8.23 13.08 11.56
N LEU A 38 -8.32 14.24 12.20
CA LEU A 38 -8.51 15.53 11.54
C LEU A 38 -7.14 16.21 11.42
N LEU A 39 -6.65 16.37 10.20
CA LEU A 39 -5.44 17.14 9.95
C LEU A 39 -5.73 18.63 10.11
N GLN A 40 -4.91 19.31 10.91
CA GLN A 40 -4.95 20.77 11.08
C GLN A 40 -4.10 21.45 10.01
N PRO A 41 -4.17 22.80 9.87
CA PRO A 41 -3.42 23.52 8.83
C PRO A 41 -1.92 23.17 8.77
N ASN A 42 -1.25 23.07 9.93
CA ASN A 42 0.17 22.69 9.96
C ASN A 42 0.41 21.25 9.48
N GLY A 43 -0.48 20.32 9.83
CA GLY A 43 -0.43 18.94 9.34
C GLY A 43 -0.66 18.87 7.83
N MET A 44 -1.53 19.71 7.29
CA MET A 44 -1.78 19.79 5.85
C MET A 44 -0.59 20.32 5.07
N ILE A 45 0.23 21.22 5.65
CA ILE A 45 1.49 21.64 5.02
C ILE A 45 2.42 20.44 4.84
N ILE A 46 2.65 19.68 5.92
CA ILE A 46 3.51 18.49 5.87
C ILE A 46 2.98 17.47 4.85
N ARG A 47 1.68 17.20 4.90
CA ARG A 47 1.04 16.26 3.97
C ARG A 47 1.24 16.69 2.51
N LYS A 48 1.00 17.98 2.22
CA LYS A 48 1.17 18.51 0.87
C LYS A 48 2.61 18.38 0.36
N GLU A 49 3.59 18.74 1.18
CA GLU A 49 5.00 18.61 0.80
C GLU A 49 5.39 17.14 0.51
N ILE A 50 4.90 16.19 1.30
CA ILE A 50 5.11 14.76 1.06
C ILE A 50 4.43 14.32 -0.24
N GLU A 51 3.17 14.69 -0.48
CA GLU A 51 2.44 14.34 -1.71
C GLU A 51 3.08 14.94 -2.95
N ASP A 52 3.52 16.20 -2.90
CA ASP A 52 4.20 16.88 -4.02
C ASP A 52 5.56 16.23 -4.30
N TYR A 53 6.30 15.87 -3.26
CA TYR A 53 7.57 15.18 -3.43
C TYR A 53 7.37 13.80 -4.05
N LEU A 54 6.45 12.99 -3.55
CA LEU A 54 6.11 11.68 -4.13
C LEU A 54 5.69 11.82 -5.59
N TRP A 55 4.83 12.79 -5.91
CA TRP A 55 4.45 13.05 -7.31
C TRP A 55 5.66 13.41 -8.17
N SER A 56 6.60 14.18 -7.65
CA SER A 56 7.83 14.53 -8.38
C SER A 56 8.70 13.31 -8.70
N LEU A 57 8.68 12.28 -7.85
CA LEU A 57 9.38 11.01 -8.09
C LEU A 57 8.66 10.16 -9.13
N HIS A 58 7.34 10.02 -9.00
CA HIS A 58 6.52 9.18 -9.89
C HIS A 58 6.41 9.76 -11.30
N SER A 59 6.19 11.07 -11.43
CA SER A 59 6.03 11.71 -12.74
C SER A 59 7.27 11.57 -13.62
N LYS A 60 8.47 11.63 -13.05
CA LYS A 60 9.74 11.39 -13.75
C LYS A 60 9.88 9.95 -14.28
N LYS A 61 9.12 9.01 -13.71
CA LYS A 61 9.11 7.59 -14.10
C LYS A 61 7.93 7.24 -15.00
N GLY A 62 7.22 8.25 -15.51
CA GLY A 62 6.11 8.07 -16.46
C GLY A 62 4.79 7.64 -15.84
N TYR A 63 4.58 7.87 -14.54
CA TYR A 63 3.28 7.66 -13.92
C TYR A 63 2.30 8.78 -14.29
N SER A 64 1.06 8.39 -14.53
CA SER A 64 -0.08 9.31 -14.70
C SER A 64 -0.88 9.38 -13.41
N ARG A 65 -1.20 10.60 -12.97
CA ARG A 65 -2.00 10.79 -11.76
C ARG A 65 -3.47 10.54 -12.06
N VAL A 66 -4.12 9.72 -11.22
CA VAL A 66 -5.54 9.41 -11.29
C VAL A 66 -6.24 9.76 -9.97
N TRP A 67 -7.55 9.72 -9.98
CA TRP A 67 -8.37 9.85 -8.77
C TRP A 67 -9.56 8.91 -8.85
N THR A 68 -9.88 8.27 -7.75
CA THR A 68 -10.99 7.31 -7.66
C THR A 68 -11.94 7.66 -6.52
N PRO A 69 -13.26 7.43 -6.66
CA PRO A 69 -14.23 7.75 -5.63
C PRO A 69 -14.02 6.90 -4.38
N HIS A 70 -14.43 7.44 -3.23
CA HIS A 70 -14.27 6.80 -1.92
C HIS A 70 -15.23 5.62 -1.69
N ILE A 71 -16.27 5.50 -2.50
CA ILE A 71 -17.26 4.43 -2.45
C ILE A 71 -17.44 3.80 -3.83
N ALA A 72 -17.73 2.51 -3.87
CA ALA A 72 -18.15 1.80 -5.08
C ALA A 72 -19.18 0.72 -4.73
N LYS A 73 -19.90 0.22 -5.75
CA LYS A 73 -20.84 -0.89 -5.57
C LYS A 73 -20.12 -2.10 -5.00
N GLU A 74 -20.80 -2.84 -4.12
CA GLU A 74 -20.27 -4.05 -3.49
C GLU A 74 -19.76 -5.07 -4.53
N ALA A 75 -20.43 -5.18 -5.68
CA ALA A 75 -20.05 -6.06 -6.79
C ALA A 75 -18.61 -5.86 -7.28
N LEU A 76 -18.07 -4.64 -7.25
CA LEU A 76 -16.68 -4.37 -7.61
C LEU A 76 -15.71 -5.15 -6.70
N TYR A 77 -16.01 -5.20 -5.41
CA TYR A 77 -15.17 -5.86 -4.41
C TYR A 77 -15.45 -7.37 -4.32
N GLU A 78 -16.61 -7.83 -4.74
CA GLU A 78 -16.91 -9.25 -4.95
C GLU A 78 -16.09 -9.76 -6.15
N THR A 79 -16.11 -9.05 -7.29
CA THR A 79 -15.32 -9.39 -8.47
C THR A 79 -13.84 -9.49 -8.14
N SER A 80 -13.28 -8.54 -7.42
CA SER A 80 -11.86 -8.55 -7.04
C SER A 80 -11.51 -9.53 -5.92
N GLY A 81 -12.49 -10.08 -5.18
CA GLY A 81 -12.26 -10.94 -4.02
C GLY A 81 -12.00 -10.19 -2.71
N HIS A 82 -11.90 -8.86 -2.73
CA HIS A 82 -11.66 -8.05 -1.53
C HIS A 82 -12.83 -8.12 -0.53
N ALA A 83 -14.07 -8.27 -1.02
CA ALA A 83 -15.24 -8.40 -0.15
C ALA A 83 -15.13 -9.62 0.79
N ALA A 84 -14.70 -10.76 0.28
CA ALA A 84 -14.49 -11.96 1.07
C ALA A 84 -13.28 -11.85 2.01
N LYS A 85 -12.19 -11.20 1.55
CA LYS A 85 -10.94 -11.08 2.32
C LYS A 85 -11.06 -10.16 3.51
N PHE A 86 -11.67 -8.99 3.33
CA PHE A 86 -11.81 -8.00 4.41
C PHE A 86 -13.01 -8.27 5.33
N GLY A 87 -14.06 -8.96 4.84
CA GLY A 87 -15.17 -9.41 5.67
C GLY A 87 -15.78 -8.31 6.55
N ASP A 88 -15.58 -8.44 7.87
CA ASP A 88 -16.12 -7.52 8.87
C ASP A 88 -15.33 -6.18 8.97
N GLU A 89 -14.18 -6.08 8.33
CA GLU A 89 -13.39 -4.83 8.29
C GLU A 89 -13.88 -3.86 7.21
N LEU A 90 -14.97 -4.17 6.51
CA LEU A 90 -15.54 -3.31 5.49
C LEU A 90 -16.55 -2.33 6.07
N PHE A 91 -16.39 -1.04 5.78
CA PHE A 91 -17.46 -0.07 5.95
C PHE A 91 -18.50 -0.24 4.84
N ARG A 92 -19.65 -0.79 5.17
CA ARG A 92 -20.80 -0.97 4.26
C ARG A 92 -21.70 0.26 4.30
N VAL A 93 -22.08 0.75 3.14
CA VAL A 93 -22.90 1.94 2.98
C VAL A 93 -24.19 1.56 2.24
N GLN A 94 -25.33 1.78 2.89
CA GLN A 94 -26.63 1.57 2.26
C GLN A 94 -27.05 2.85 1.53
N GLY A 95 -27.07 2.80 0.21
CA GLY A 95 -27.70 3.81 -0.63
C GLY A 95 -29.22 3.60 -0.70
N LYS A 96 -29.91 4.48 -1.42
CA LYS A 96 -31.38 4.35 -1.60
C LYS A 96 -31.75 3.06 -2.36
N GLU A 97 -31.02 2.72 -3.39
CA GLU A 97 -31.26 1.59 -4.28
C GLU A 97 -30.14 0.57 -4.24
N ASP A 98 -28.87 1.00 -4.15
CA ASP A 98 -27.70 0.16 -4.22
C ASP A 98 -27.00 0.02 -2.87
N LYS A 99 -26.24 -1.08 -2.73
CA LYS A 99 -25.30 -1.31 -1.64
C LYS A 99 -23.88 -0.92 -2.12
N PHE A 100 -23.19 -0.18 -1.29
CA PHE A 100 -21.85 0.29 -1.53
C PHE A 100 -20.90 -0.16 -0.42
N ILE A 101 -19.61 -0.10 -0.72
CA ILE A 101 -18.53 -0.27 0.25
C ILE A 101 -17.62 0.96 0.15
N MET A 102 -17.18 1.48 1.29
CA MET A 102 -16.04 2.42 1.29
C MET A 102 -14.79 1.65 0.91
N LYS A 103 -14.02 2.15 -0.05
CA LYS A 103 -12.89 1.42 -0.64
C LYS A 103 -11.86 0.99 0.41
N PRO A 104 -11.63 -0.31 0.62
CA PRO A 104 -10.57 -0.82 1.51
C PRO A 104 -9.21 -0.84 0.83
N MET A 105 -9.21 -0.80 -0.50
CA MET A 105 -8.06 -0.79 -1.43
C MET A 105 -8.43 -0.07 -2.72
N ASN A 106 -7.43 0.44 -3.46
CA ASN A 106 -7.65 1.13 -4.74
C ASN A 106 -7.56 0.21 -5.95
N CYS A 107 -6.95 -0.99 -5.80
CA CYS A 107 -6.69 -1.92 -6.90
C CYS A 107 -7.90 -2.11 -7.83
N PRO A 108 -9.12 -2.41 -7.34
CA PRO A 108 -10.27 -2.64 -8.22
C PRO A 108 -10.67 -1.40 -9.04
N HIS A 109 -10.47 -0.20 -8.50
CA HIS A 109 -10.78 1.04 -9.20
C HIS A 109 -9.79 1.30 -10.34
N HIS A 110 -8.48 1.10 -10.08
CA HIS A 110 -7.46 1.27 -11.11
C HIS A 110 -7.62 0.23 -12.23
N MET A 111 -8.09 -1.00 -11.91
CA MET A 111 -8.47 -1.98 -12.92
C MET A 111 -9.58 -1.45 -13.84
N GLN A 112 -10.61 -0.76 -13.30
CA GLN A 112 -11.67 -0.17 -14.09
C GLN A 112 -11.18 0.98 -14.98
N ILE A 113 -10.24 1.81 -14.51
CA ILE A 113 -9.62 2.86 -15.35
C ILE A 113 -8.86 2.22 -16.50
N PHE A 114 -8.13 1.14 -16.26
CA PHE A 114 -7.42 0.43 -17.32
C PHE A 114 -8.40 -0.22 -18.30
N ALA A 115 -9.45 -0.88 -17.82
CA ALA A 115 -10.46 -1.58 -18.61
C ALA A 115 -11.24 -0.65 -19.56
N ASP A 116 -11.40 0.63 -19.19
CA ASP A 116 -12.11 1.64 -20.02
C ASP A 116 -11.28 2.12 -21.23
N ASN A 117 -10.01 1.71 -21.31
CA ASN A 117 -9.10 2.11 -22.38
C ASN A 117 -8.71 0.91 -23.25
N GLN A 118 -8.46 1.17 -24.53
CA GLN A 118 -7.89 0.18 -25.44
C GLN A 118 -6.38 0.43 -25.57
N PHE A 119 -5.60 -0.40 -24.89
CA PHE A 119 -4.15 -0.34 -24.97
C PHE A 119 -3.61 -1.37 -25.97
N SER A 120 -2.53 -1.02 -26.67
CA SER A 120 -1.73 -1.99 -27.42
C SER A 120 -0.53 -2.45 -26.57
N TYR A 121 0.09 -3.56 -26.99
CA TYR A 121 1.32 -4.03 -26.34
C TYR A 121 2.44 -2.97 -26.36
N ARG A 122 2.37 -1.97 -27.23
CA ARG A 122 3.35 -0.87 -27.35
C ARG A 122 3.13 0.21 -26.31
N ASP A 123 1.91 0.31 -25.76
CA ASP A 123 1.57 1.28 -24.72
C ASP A 123 2.00 0.79 -23.34
N MET A 124 2.36 -0.51 -23.23
CA MET A 124 2.80 -1.10 -21.98
C MET A 124 4.27 -0.75 -21.65
N PRO A 125 4.59 -0.39 -20.43
CA PRO A 125 3.74 -0.41 -19.23
C PRO A 125 2.90 0.85 -19.06
N VAL A 126 1.65 0.67 -18.56
CA VAL A 126 0.77 1.76 -18.13
C VAL A 126 0.90 1.93 -16.62
N ARG A 127 1.13 3.14 -16.13
CA ARG A 127 1.42 3.41 -14.72
C ARG A 127 0.48 4.48 -14.17
N TYR A 128 -0.30 4.13 -13.14
CA TYR A 128 -1.17 5.04 -12.41
C TYR A 128 -0.64 5.31 -11.01
N PHE A 129 -0.83 6.53 -10.55
CA PHE A 129 -0.47 7.01 -9.21
C PHE A 129 -1.65 7.74 -8.59
N GLU A 130 -1.97 7.42 -7.34
CA GLU A 130 -3.01 8.10 -6.58
C GLU A 130 -2.58 8.25 -5.11
N PRO A 131 -2.48 9.47 -4.57
CA PRO A 131 -2.41 9.68 -3.12
C PRO A 131 -3.81 9.41 -2.55
N ALA A 132 -4.13 8.15 -2.35
CA ALA A 132 -5.48 7.67 -2.14
C ALA A 132 -5.80 7.40 -0.68
N THR A 133 -7.00 7.74 -0.24
CA THR A 133 -7.50 7.37 1.08
C THR A 133 -8.36 6.12 0.98
N VAL A 134 -7.99 5.10 1.75
CA VAL A 134 -8.75 3.84 1.92
C VAL A 134 -9.29 3.72 3.33
N TYR A 135 -10.32 2.90 3.50
CA TYR A 135 -11.08 2.82 4.75
C TYR A 135 -11.21 1.38 5.22
N ARG A 136 -10.87 1.14 6.50
CA ARG A 136 -11.00 -0.17 7.14
C ARG A 136 -11.61 -0.02 8.51
N ASP A 137 -12.65 -0.79 8.82
CA ASP A 137 -13.31 -0.74 10.13
C ASP A 137 -12.50 -1.54 11.17
N GLU A 138 -11.35 -1.00 11.46
CA GLU A 138 -10.44 -1.53 12.48
C GLU A 138 -11.10 -1.53 13.86
N LYS A 139 -10.90 -2.59 14.62
CA LYS A 139 -11.41 -2.69 15.99
C LYS A 139 -10.79 -1.59 16.86
N SER A 140 -11.60 -0.96 17.71
CA SER A 140 -11.18 0.18 18.53
C SER A 140 -9.94 -0.09 19.40
N GLY A 141 -9.76 -1.31 19.87
CA GLY A 141 -8.57 -1.72 20.66
C GLY A 141 -7.27 -1.81 19.86
N GLN A 142 -7.33 -1.75 18.53
CA GLN A 142 -6.16 -1.80 17.65
C GLN A 142 -5.70 -0.40 17.22
N LEU A 143 -6.53 0.63 17.41
CA LEU A 143 -6.25 1.98 16.96
C LEU A 143 -5.16 2.65 17.79
N GLY A 144 -4.27 3.42 17.14
CA GLY A 144 -3.14 4.07 17.80
C GLY A 144 -2.65 5.34 17.11
N GLY A 145 -3.15 6.51 17.51
CA GLY A 145 -2.74 7.80 16.94
C GLY A 145 -2.89 7.83 15.43
N LEU A 146 -1.80 8.12 14.69
CA LEU A 146 -1.71 8.03 13.23
C LEU A 146 -1.12 6.69 12.75
N LEU A 147 -0.66 5.83 13.65
CA LEU A 147 0.02 4.57 13.30
C LEU A 147 -0.97 3.48 12.87
N ARG A 148 -2.17 3.47 13.44
CA ARG A 148 -3.25 2.60 13.02
C ARG A 148 -4.57 3.34 13.08
N VAL A 149 -5.16 3.54 11.94
CA VAL A 149 -6.34 4.39 11.71
C VAL A 149 -7.37 3.68 10.86
N ARG A 150 -8.60 4.20 10.81
CA ARG A 150 -9.68 3.71 9.95
C ARG A 150 -9.68 4.37 8.57
N ALA A 151 -9.07 5.54 8.44
CA ALA A 151 -8.87 6.24 7.17
C ALA A 151 -7.37 6.41 6.92
N ILE A 152 -6.82 5.67 5.98
CA ILE A 152 -5.38 5.61 5.66
C ILE A 152 -5.17 6.28 4.31
N THR A 153 -4.30 7.29 4.23
CA THR A 153 -3.83 7.81 2.95
C THR A 153 -2.53 7.11 2.56
N GLN A 154 -2.51 6.56 1.37
CA GLN A 154 -1.36 5.82 0.83
C GLN A 154 -0.84 6.53 -0.41
N ASP A 155 0.47 6.46 -0.63
CA ASP A 155 1.08 6.59 -1.93
C ASP A 155 0.82 5.26 -2.67
N ASP A 156 -0.23 5.23 -3.48
CA ASP A 156 -0.68 4.00 -4.13
C ASP A 156 -0.49 4.09 -5.64
N GLY A 157 0.36 3.21 -6.16
CA GLY A 157 0.64 3.09 -7.58
C GLY A 157 0.23 1.71 -8.10
N HIS A 158 -0.47 1.70 -9.24
CA HIS A 158 -0.75 0.49 -10.00
C HIS A 158 -0.15 0.61 -11.38
N LEU A 159 0.66 -0.39 -11.73
CA LEU A 159 1.22 -0.46 -13.06
C LEU A 159 0.79 -1.77 -13.74
N PHE A 160 0.47 -1.65 -15.00
CA PHE A 160 0.10 -2.76 -15.88
C PHE A 160 1.24 -2.98 -16.84
N CYS A 161 1.85 -4.15 -16.79
CA CYS A 161 3.02 -4.45 -17.61
C CYS A 161 2.96 -5.88 -18.17
N ARG A 162 3.74 -6.14 -19.19
CA ARG A 162 3.97 -7.50 -19.69
C ARG A 162 4.94 -8.23 -18.78
N VAL A 163 4.89 -9.56 -18.77
CA VAL A 163 5.71 -10.41 -17.88
C VAL A 163 7.19 -10.08 -17.98
N GLU A 164 7.70 -9.87 -19.19
CA GLU A 164 9.11 -9.54 -19.44
C GLU A 164 9.54 -8.15 -18.92
N GLN A 165 8.57 -7.28 -18.61
CA GLN A 165 8.84 -5.94 -18.06
C GLN A 165 8.88 -5.92 -16.53
N ILE A 166 8.46 -6.98 -15.84
CA ILE A 166 8.33 -7.00 -14.36
C ILE A 166 9.63 -6.61 -13.68
N GLU A 167 10.78 -7.15 -14.12
CA GLU A 167 12.07 -6.87 -13.46
C GLU A 167 12.45 -5.38 -13.57
N GLU A 168 12.23 -4.76 -14.72
CA GLU A 168 12.50 -3.34 -14.94
C GLU A 168 11.54 -2.46 -14.13
N GLU A 169 10.26 -2.81 -14.11
CA GLU A 169 9.24 -2.07 -13.37
C GLU A 169 9.45 -2.16 -11.85
N VAL A 170 9.78 -3.34 -11.34
CA VAL A 170 10.14 -3.51 -9.92
C VAL A 170 11.38 -2.68 -9.59
N SER A 171 12.39 -2.66 -10.47
CA SER A 171 13.59 -1.84 -10.28
C SER A 171 13.27 -0.34 -10.24
N THR A 172 12.31 0.10 -11.07
CA THR A 172 11.82 1.47 -11.07
C THR A 172 11.16 1.82 -9.74
N ILE A 173 10.27 0.96 -9.23
CA ILE A 173 9.60 1.17 -7.92
C ILE A 173 10.64 1.16 -6.78
N VAL A 174 11.59 0.23 -6.78
CA VAL A 174 12.68 0.19 -5.80
C VAL A 174 13.47 1.50 -5.80
N SER A 175 13.71 2.10 -6.97
CA SER A 175 14.41 3.39 -7.05
C SER A 175 13.62 4.52 -6.39
N ILE A 176 12.29 4.55 -6.56
CA ILE A 176 11.40 5.54 -5.91
C ILE A 176 11.43 5.34 -4.39
N ILE A 177 11.26 4.11 -3.91
CA ILE A 177 11.29 3.77 -2.48
C ILE A 177 12.63 4.22 -1.86
N LYS A 178 13.74 3.84 -2.46
CA LYS A 178 15.07 4.20 -1.95
C LYS A 178 15.29 5.71 -1.93
N GLU A 179 14.90 6.44 -2.97
CA GLU A 179 15.04 7.89 -3.04
C GLU A 179 14.18 8.58 -1.96
N PHE A 180 12.92 8.17 -1.83
CA PHE A 180 12.01 8.71 -0.82
C PHE A 180 12.54 8.50 0.60
N TYR A 181 12.85 7.26 0.98
CA TYR A 181 13.28 6.94 2.35
C TYR A 181 14.70 7.42 2.66
N THR A 182 15.56 7.60 1.65
CA THR A 182 16.84 8.31 1.81
C THR A 182 16.61 9.76 2.21
N THR A 183 15.69 10.45 1.53
CA THR A 183 15.33 11.84 1.85
C THR A 183 14.72 11.95 3.25
N MET A 184 13.97 10.94 3.69
CA MET A 184 13.40 10.88 5.05
C MET A 184 14.42 10.46 6.12
N GLY A 185 15.66 10.11 5.75
CA GLY A 185 16.69 9.65 6.69
C GLY A 185 16.39 8.29 7.32
N MET A 186 15.66 7.40 6.63
CA MET A 186 15.15 6.16 7.19
C MET A 186 15.79 4.89 6.59
N MET A 187 16.88 5.03 5.83
CA MET A 187 17.50 3.88 5.14
C MET A 187 18.37 3.00 6.04
N ASP A 188 18.71 3.44 7.25
CA ASP A 188 19.60 2.69 8.12
C ASP A 188 18.94 1.42 8.67
N GLY A 189 19.57 0.28 8.39
CA GLY A 189 19.15 -1.02 8.91
C GLY A 189 17.81 -1.54 8.38
N TYR A 190 17.34 -1.02 7.23
CA TYR A 190 16.17 -1.60 6.57
C TYR A 190 16.48 -2.99 6.00
N TRP A 191 15.46 -3.80 5.88
CA TRP A 191 15.51 -5.08 5.19
C TRP A 191 14.19 -5.33 4.45
N VAL A 192 14.17 -6.34 3.58
CA VAL A 192 12.99 -6.65 2.76
C VAL A 192 12.49 -8.04 3.06
N SER A 193 11.19 -8.17 3.35
CA SER A 193 10.52 -9.45 3.39
C SER A 193 10.08 -9.84 1.98
N TRP A 194 10.65 -10.90 1.42
CA TRP A 194 10.09 -11.54 0.23
C TRP A 194 9.00 -12.51 0.69
N SER A 195 7.78 -11.97 0.74
CA SER A 195 6.59 -12.64 1.27
C SER A 195 5.99 -13.52 0.18
N VAL A 196 6.06 -14.83 0.39
CA VAL A 196 5.59 -15.86 -0.55
C VAL A 196 4.41 -16.62 0.04
N ARG A 197 3.70 -17.38 -0.80
CA ARG A 197 2.61 -18.24 -0.33
C ARG A 197 3.10 -19.28 0.68
N GLY A 198 2.20 -19.69 1.58
CA GLY A 198 2.43 -20.78 2.54
C GLY A 198 1.95 -22.12 2.02
N GLU A 199 2.01 -23.14 2.89
CA GLU A 199 1.61 -24.52 2.56
C GLU A 199 0.11 -24.63 2.24
N ASP A 200 -0.76 -23.90 2.93
CA ASP A 200 -2.21 -23.90 2.70
C ASP A 200 -2.57 -23.09 1.46
N LYS A 201 -2.57 -23.77 0.32
CA LYS A 201 -2.85 -23.16 -0.99
C LYS A 201 -4.30 -22.66 -1.15
N THR A 202 -5.23 -23.10 -0.30
CA THR A 202 -6.63 -22.68 -0.38
C THR A 202 -6.83 -21.20 -0.04
N LYS A 203 -5.84 -20.58 0.58
CA LYS A 203 -5.84 -19.14 0.94
C LYS A 203 -5.45 -18.22 -0.22
N TYR A 204 -5.03 -18.78 -1.35
CA TYR A 204 -4.44 -18.01 -2.46
C TYR A 204 -5.22 -18.26 -3.75
N LEU A 205 -5.36 -17.20 -4.55
CA LEU A 205 -5.98 -17.27 -5.88
C LEU A 205 -4.95 -17.69 -6.94
N GLY A 206 -5.44 -18.29 -8.04
CA GLY A 206 -4.62 -18.64 -9.19
C GLY A 206 -3.96 -20.00 -9.09
N THR A 207 -3.15 -20.34 -10.10
CA THR A 207 -2.49 -21.64 -10.26
C THR A 207 -1.06 -21.63 -9.71
N ASP A 208 -0.50 -22.82 -9.51
CA ASP A 208 0.90 -22.98 -9.06
C ASP A 208 1.89 -22.39 -10.06
N GLU A 209 1.60 -22.47 -11.36
CA GLU A 209 2.45 -21.91 -12.43
C GLU A 209 2.53 -20.39 -12.34
N ILE A 210 1.38 -19.73 -12.16
CA ILE A 210 1.29 -18.28 -11.99
C ILE A 210 2.07 -17.84 -10.75
N TRP A 211 1.89 -18.53 -9.62
CA TRP A 211 2.61 -18.23 -8.39
C TRP A 211 4.11 -18.40 -8.51
N ASN A 212 4.57 -19.49 -9.12
CA ASN A 212 5.99 -19.73 -9.33
C ASN A 212 6.63 -18.66 -10.22
N LEU A 213 5.90 -18.22 -11.25
CA LEU A 213 6.33 -17.13 -12.11
C LEU A 213 6.42 -15.81 -11.35
N ALA A 214 5.39 -15.44 -10.58
CA ALA A 214 5.34 -14.20 -9.81
C ALA A 214 6.41 -14.16 -8.70
N GLU A 215 6.52 -15.23 -7.91
CA GLU A 215 7.53 -15.35 -6.86
C GLU A 215 8.95 -15.26 -7.44
N GLY A 216 9.22 -16.01 -8.52
CA GLY A 216 10.52 -16.00 -9.19
C GLY A 216 10.89 -14.66 -9.80
N SER A 217 9.91 -13.93 -10.38
CA SER A 217 10.12 -12.60 -10.94
C SER A 217 10.48 -11.58 -9.85
N LEU A 218 9.79 -11.60 -8.70
CA LEU A 218 10.11 -10.72 -7.57
C LEU A 218 11.47 -11.06 -6.95
N GLU A 219 11.80 -12.35 -6.80
CA GLU A 219 13.11 -12.74 -6.27
C GLU A 219 14.23 -12.28 -7.19
N LYS A 220 14.08 -12.49 -8.50
CA LYS A 220 15.04 -12.05 -9.49
C LYS A 220 15.27 -10.54 -9.44
N ALA A 221 14.18 -9.77 -9.37
CA ALA A 221 14.25 -8.33 -9.23
C ALA A 221 14.90 -7.89 -7.90
N ALA A 222 14.60 -8.56 -6.78
CA ALA A 222 15.22 -8.28 -5.49
C ALA A 222 16.74 -8.49 -5.53
N LYS A 223 17.20 -9.58 -6.15
CA LYS A 223 18.62 -9.88 -6.36
C LYS A 223 19.30 -8.83 -7.25
N ALA A 224 18.69 -8.51 -8.39
CA ALA A 224 19.21 -7.52 -9.34
C ALA A 224 19.37 -6.13 -8.72
N ASN A 225 18.50 -5.76 -7.78
CA ASN A 225 18.56 -4.48 -7.05
C ASN A 225 19.42 -4.51 -5.78
N GLY A 226 20.10 -5.62 -5.48
CA GLY A 226 20.94 -5.76 -4.30
C GLY A 226 20.19 -5.58 -2.99
N LEU A 227 18.92 -6.00 -2.92
CA LEU A 227 18.12 -5.87 -1.70
C LEU A 227 18.58 -6.89 -0.65
N ASN A 228 18.68 -6.44 0.61
CA ASN A 228 18.86 -7.35 1.75
C ASN A 228 17.51 -7.97 2.09
N TYR A 229 17.18 -9.10 1.46
CA TYR A 229 15.88 -9.73 1.64
C TYR A 229 15.94 -11.10 2.33
N LYS A 230 14.82 -11.46 2.93
CA LYS A 230 14.56 -12.78 3.53
C LYS A 230 13.26 -13.33 2.98
N ARG A 231 13.24 -14.61 2.61
CA ARG A 231 12.02 -15.31 2.21
C ARG A 231 11.18 -15.61 3.45
N ILE A 232 9.92 -15.18 3.43
CA ILE A 232 8.96 -15.39 4.51
C ILE A 232 7.73 -16.10 3.92
N GLU A 233 7.47 -17.31 4.37
CA GLU A 233 6.33 -18.11 3.90
C GLU A 233 5.04 -17.75 4.63
N GLY A 234 3.92 -17.77 3.91
CA GLY A 234 2.59 -17.51 4.45
C GLY A 234 2.19 -16.05 4.55
N GLU A 235 3.09 -15.12 4.24
CA GLU A 235 2.86 -13.68 4.35
C GLU A 235 2.50 -12.99 3.01
N ALA A 236 2.37 -13.78 1.92
CA ALA A 236 1.90 -13.24 0.63
C ALA A 236 0.47 -12.72 0.72
N ALA A 237 0.12 -11.77 -0.16
CA ALA A 237 -1.28 -11.41 -0.38
C ALA A 237 -2.05 -12.58 -0.99
N PHE A 238 -3.37 -12.62 -0.85
CA PHE A 238 -4.17 -13.71 -1.40
C PHE A 238 -4.11 -13.80 -2.93
N TYR A 239 -3.74 -12.71 -3.59
CA TYR A 239 -3.66 -12.58 -5.04
C TYR A 239 -2.24 -12.58 -5.61
N GLY A 240 -1.20 -12.49 -4.77
CA GLY A 240 0.17 -12.51 -5.26
C GLY A 240 1.24 -12.35 -4.19
N PRO A 241 2.49 -12.67 -4.54
CA PRO A 241 3.65 -12.44 -3.67
C PRO A 241 4.01 -10.95 -3.59
N LYS A 242 4.80 -10.60 -2.59
CA LYS A 242 5.18 -9.21 -2.34
C LYS A 242 6.58 -9.06 -1.76
N LEU A 243 7.15 -7.88 -1.97
CA LEU A 243 8.36 -7.39 -1.30
C LEU A 243 7.93 -6.31 -0.31
N ASP A 244 7.97 -6.62 0.98
CA ASP A 244 7.64 -5.69 2.05
C ASP A 244 8.92 -5.06 2.60
N PHE A 245 9.02 -3.75 2.52
CA PHE A 245 10.17 -3.00 3.02
C PHE A 245 9.97 -2.67 4.50
N MET A 246 10.83 -3.23 5.33
CA MET A 246 10.82 -3.09 6.78
C MET A 246 11.83 -2.03 7.20
N PHE A 247 11.33 -0.92 7.74
CA PHE A 247 12.16 0.20 8.20
C PHE A 247 12.16 0.27 9.73
N LYS A 248 13.25 0.81 10.28
CA LYS A 248 13.37 1.04 11.72
C LYS A 248 13.08 2.49 12.06
N ASP A 249 12.27 2.69 13.07
CA ASP A 249 12.10 4.03 13.66
C ASP A 249 13.30 4.42 14.54
N ALA A 250 13.28 5.66 15.02
CA ALA A 250 14.37 6.23 15.82
C ALA A 250 14.64 5.52 17.15
N ILE A 251 13.77 4.59 17.59
CA ILE A 251 13.94 3.76 18.78
C ILE A 251 14.10 2.28 18.46
N GLY A 252 14.33 1.94 17.16
CA GLY A 252 14.65 0.61 16.70
C GLY A 252 13.45 -0.32 16.49
N ARG A 253 12.20 0.18 16.52
CA ARG A 253 11.03 -0.63 16.18
C ARG A 253 10.90 -0.76 14.67
N GLU A 254 10.53 -1.95 14.21
CA GLU A 254 10.33 -2.23 12.78
C GLU A 254 8.91 -1.91 12.34
N TRP A 255 8.79 -1.31 11.14
CA TRP A 255 7.54 -0.94 10.50
C TRP A 255 7.58 -1.31 9.04
N GLN A 256 6.52 -1.93 8.55
CA GLN A 256 6.29 -2.11 7.12
C GLN A 256 5.74 -0.80 6.55
N LEU A 257 6.51 -0.10 5.73
CA LEU A 257 6.13 1.22 5.21
C LEU A 257 5.97 1.25 3.69
N ALA A 258 6.60 0.34 2.96
CA ALA A 258 6.44 0.23 1.52
C ALA A 258 6.30 -1.24 1.11
N THR A 259 5.56 -1.47 0.04
CA THR A 259 5.32 -2.82 -0.49
C THR A 259 5.28 -2.77 -2.01
N ILE A 260 5.92 -3.77 -2.65
CA ILE A 260 5.78 -4.05 -4.08
C ILE A 260 5.05 -5.38 -4.20
N GLN A 261 3.92 -5.40 -4.89
CA GLN A 261 3.07 -6.59 -5.07
C GLN A 261 3.03 -6.98 -6.54
N CYS A 262 3.16 -8.27 -6.82
CA CYS A 262 3.04 -8.82 -8.17
C CYS A 262 1.72 -9.60 -8.27
N ASP A 263 0.79 -9.12 -9.09
CA ASP A 263 -0.57 -9.63 -9.18
C ASP A 263 -0.90 -10.07 -10.60
N PHE A 264 -1.15 -11.37 -10.77
CA PHE A 264 -1.64 -11.96 -12.02
C PHE A 264 -3.14 -12.31 -11.98
N ASN A 265 -3.77 -12.21 -10.81
CA ASN A 265 -5.13 -12.68 -10.59
C ASN A 265 -6.18 -11.60 -10.85
N LEU A 266 -5.95 -10.37 -10.38
CA LEU A 266 -6.90 -9.29 -10.58
C LEU A 266 -7.08 -8.93 -12.08
N PRO A 267 -6.04 -8.86 -12.91
CA PRO A 267 -6.22 -8.66 -14.34
C PRO A 267 -7.13 -9.71 -14.99
N GLU A 268 -6.98 -10.99 -14.66
CA GLU A 268 -7.85 -12.07 -15.15
C GLU A 268 -9.30 -11.91 -14.65
N ARG A 269 -9.49 -11.61 -13.37
CA ARG A 269 -10.82 -11.44 -12.77
C ARG A 269 -11.60 -10.25 -13.34
N PHE A 270 -10.93 -9.24 -13.84
CA PHE A 270 -11.51 -8.08 -14.50
C PHE A 270 -11.48 -8.17 -16.03
N ASP A 271 -11.08 -9.32 -16.58
CA ASP A 271 -10.96 -9.56 -18.04
C ASP A 271 -10.14 -8.47 -18.75
N LEU A 272 -9.04 -8.04 -18.11
CA LEU A 272 -8.18 -6.99 -18.68
C LEU A 272 -7.36 -7.57 -19.82
N SER A 273 -7.32 -6.82 -20.92
CA SER A 273 -6.56 -7.20 -22.11
C SER A 273 -5.90 -6.00 -22.77
N PHE A 274 -4.89 -6.27 -23.58
CA PHE A 274 -4.30 -5.31 -24.51
C PHE A 274 -4.12 -5.98 -25.89
N ILE A 275 -4.08 -5.19 -26.97
CA ILE A 275 -3.98 -5.66 -28.34
C ILE A 275 -2.53 -5.67 -28.83
#